data_968655fa5bc85ce54a3922ea7a4c3c05
#
_entry.id   968655fa5bc85ce54a3922ea7a4c3c05
#
_cell.length_a   1.000
_cell.length_b   1.000
_cell.length_c   1.000
_cell.angle_alpha   90.00
_cell.angle_beta   90.00
_cell.angle_gamma   90.00
#
_symmetry.space_group_name_H-M   'P 1'
#
loop_
_entity.id
_entity.type
_entity.pdbx_description
1 polymer ?
#
loop_
_entity_poly.entity_id
_entity_poly.type
_entity_poly.pdbx_seq_one_letter_code
_entity_poly.pdbx_strand_id
1 'polypeptide(L)'
;MFRTGIRFATACALAAFAAAAAAQSYPSKPVRIMVGANAGGGTDIIARMLAEKYQAAMGQPFVVENKPGASNTIAADLTAKAAPDGHTLLLATNTGAAIAPHLIKLAYDPNKDLIPVALIVVVPNVLVVGPNVPANNVRDLIVLMKAKPDGFSYGSSGVGSTQHLAGEAFNLAAGTKAVHVPYKGSAQALADLVGGQIQLDFDTTSSAMAFIKGGKVKPLAVMSPKRTPELPDVPTMAEAGLPGVEMTTWYGLFVTAGTPKAVVDKIFAETAKALQQPDVQKRLTGLGGEPGNVSQAEFAALVKSDYDRFGKLIKDANVKLEQ
;
A
#
# COMPACT_ATOMS: atom_id res chain seq x y z
N MET A 1 6.63 -59.18 -14.75
CA MET A 1 6.81 -58.06 -13.80
C MET A 1 7.57 -56.84 -14.37
N PHE A 2 8.46 -56.95 -15.34
CA PHE A 2 9.24 -55.83 -15.90
C PHE A 2 8.43 -54.82 -16.75
N ARG A 3 7.34 -55.20 -17.38
CA ARG A 3 6.57 -54.31 -18.27
C ARG A 3 5.69 -53.28 -17.54
N THR A 4 5.32 -53.54 -16.29
CA THR A 4 4.48 -52.61 -15.48
C THR A 4 5.28 -51.46 -14.88
N GLY A 5 6.54 -51.71 -14.50
CA GLY A 5 7.45 -50.71 -13.95
C GLY A 5 7.85 -49.62 -14.96
N ILE A 6 8.07 -50.02 -16.24
CA ILE A 6 8.43 -49.06 -17.30
C ILE A 6 7.27 -48.10 -17.62
N ARG A 7 6.05 -48.58 -17.59
CA ARG A 7 4.84 -47.75 -17.85
C ARG A 7 4.62 -46.70 -16.74
N PHE A 8 4.90 -47.06 -15.49
CA PHE A 8 4.78 -46.13 -14.36
C PHE A 8 5.86 -45.05 -14.40
N ALA A 9 7.12 -45.43 -14.72
CA ALA A 9 8.23 -44.49 -14.85
C ALA A 9 8.00 -43.46 -15.98
N THR A 10 7.44 -43.95 -17.13
CA THR A 10 7.15 -43.08 -18.27
C THR A 10 5.98 -42.12 -17.96
N ALA A 11 4.97 -42.56 -17.22
CA ALA A 11 3.83 -41.71 -16.82
C ALA A 11 4.28 -40.61 -15.83
N CYS A 12 5.16 -40.93 -14.86
CA CYS A 12 5.71 -39.94 -13.94
C CYS A 12 6.62 -38.95 -14.64
N ALA A 13 7.43 -39.38 -15.61
CA ALA A 13 8.28 -38.49 -16.41
C ALA A 13 7.45 -37.56 -17.30
N LEU A 14 6.38 -38.04 -17.91
CA LEU A 14 5.44 -37.22 -18.70
C LEU A 14 4.69 -36.18 -17.83
N ALA A 15 4.27 -36.58 -16.63
CA ALA A 15 3.63 -35.65 -15.66
C ALA A 15 4.59 -34.57 -15.17
N ALA A 16 5.86 -34.91 -14.91
CA ALA A 16 6.89 -33.95 -14.53
C ALA A 16 7.23 -32.97 -15.69
N PHE A 17 7.27 -33.47 -16.93
CA PHE A 17 7.48 -32.64 -18.13
C PHE A 17 6.28 -31.70 -18.40
N ALA A 18 5.04 -32.15 -18.18
CA ALA A 18 3.84 -31.31 -18.32
C ALA A 18 3.78 -30.20 -17.26
N ALA A 19 4.20 -30.48 -16.02
CA ALA A 19 4.29 -29.49 -14.96
C ALA A 19 5.39 -28.43 -15.24
N ALA A 20 6.51 -28.84 -15.81
CA ALA A 20 7.59 -27.91 -16.21
C ALA A 20 7.20 -27.07 -17.44
N ALA A 21 6.43 -27.61 -18.39
CA ALA A 21 5.93 -26.88 -19.54
C ALA A 21 4.88 -25.81 -19.15
N ALA A 22 4.03 -26.07 -18.15
CA ALA A 22 3.06 -25.09 -17.66
C ALA A 22 3.74 -23.87 -16.98
N ALA A 23 4.87 -24.06 -16.31
CA ALA A 23 5.64 -22.98 -15.70
C ALA A 23 6.37 -22.11 -16.74
N GLN A 24 6.71 -22.65 -17.90
CA GLN A 24 7.35 -21.92 -18.99
C GLN A 24 6.41 -21.01 -19.77
N SER A 25 5.10 -21.21 -19.66
CA SER A 25 4.07 -20.42 -20.38
C SER A 25 3.36 -19.36 -19.51
N TYR A 26 3.79 -19.14 -18.28
CA TYR A 26 3.20 -18.08 -17.45
C TYR A 26 3.69 -16.69 -17.87
N PRO A 27 2.78 -15.69 -18.02
CA PRO A 27 1.33 -15.83 -18.01
C PRO A 27 0.80 -16.36 -19.35
N SER A 28 -0.20 -17.28 -19.32
CA SER A 28 -0.82 -17.87 -20.51
C SER A 28 -2.11 -17.14 -20.94
N LYS A 29 -2.61 -16.21 -20.14
CA LYS A 29 -3.82 -15.41 -20.32
C LYS A 29 -3.66 -14.07 -19.60
N PRO A 30 -4.57 -13.10 -19.81
CA PRO A 30 -4.52 -11.82 -19.09
C PRO A 30 -4.44 -11.99 -17.58
N VAL A 31 -3.64 -11.16 -16.92
CA VAL A 31 -3.43 -11.12 -15.46
C VAL A 31 -4.17 -9.91 -14.89
N ARG A 32 -4.90 -10.10 -13.80
CA ARG A 32 -5.57 -9.03 -13.07
C ARG A 32 -4.70 -8.57 -11.91
N ILE A 33 -4.55 -7.27 -11.74
CA ILE A 33 -3.95 -6.67 -10.54
C ILE A 33 -5.07 -6.02 -9.73
N MET A 34 -5.43 -6.66 -8.63
CA MET A 34 -6.47 -6.18 -7.72
C MET A 34 -5.92 -5.03 -6.85
N VAL A 35 -6.69 -3.97 -6.73
CA VAL A 35 -6.33 -2.76 -5.94
C VAL A 35 -7.48 -2.41 -5.02
N GLY A 36 -7.22 -2.35 -3.71
CA GLY A 36 -8.23 -2.09 -2.67
C GLY A 36 -8.62 -0.62 -2.49
N ALA A 37 -8.19 0.26 -3.39
CA ALA A 37 -8.44 1.70 -3.32
C ALA A 37 -9.08 2.22 -4.62
N ASN A 38 -9.66 3.42 -4.56
CA ASN A 38 -10.19 4.09 -5.73
C ASN A 38 -9.09 4.41 -6.76
N ALA A 39 -9.49 4.51 -8.02
CA ALA A 39 -8.60 4.97 -9.10
C ALA A 39 -8.04 6.37 -8.80
N GLY A 40 -6.79 6.62 -9.22
CA GLY A 40 -6.09 7.89 -9.03
C GLY A 40 -5.39 8.05 -7.67
N GLY A 41 -5.57 7.13 -6.72
CA GLY A 41 -4.78 7.09 -5.49
C GLY A 41 -3.41 6.41 -5.70
N GLY A 42 -2.52 6.52 -4.70
CA GLY A 42 -1.14 6.01 -4.80
C GLY A 42 -1.06 4.53 -5.18
N THR A 43 -1.93 3.68 -4.63
CA THR A 43 -1.96 2.25 -4.96
C THR A 43 -2.30 2.03 -6.44
N ASP A 44 -3.28 2.77 -6.98
CA ASP A 44 -3.68 2.67 -8.39
C ASP A 44 -2.56 3.15 -9.34
N ILE A 45 -1.93 4.27 -9.01
CA ILE A 45 -0.80 4.83 -9.78
C ILE A 45 0.34 3.81 -9.89
N ILE A 46 0.71 3.19 -8.78
CA ILE A 46 1.79 2.18 -8.71
C ILE A 46 1.37 0.90 -9.45
N ALA A 47 0.12 0.43 -9.28
CA ALA A 47 -0.39 -0.75 -9.96
C ALA A 47 -0.35 -0.59 -11.50
N ARG A 48 -0.77 0.56 -12.02
CA ARG A 48 -0.76 0.85 -13.47
C ARG A 48 0.66 0.93 -14.02
N MET A 49 1.59 1.51 -13.27
CA MET A 49 3.01 1.53 -13.64
C MET A 49 3.55 0.09 -13.77
N LEU A 50 3.28 -0.77 -12.79
CA LEU A 50 3.70 -2.18 -12.84
C LEU A 50 3.02 -2.94 -13.97
N ALA A 51 1.71 -2.73 -14.19
CA ALA A 51 0.95 -3.38 -15.26
C ALA A 51 1.58 -3.11 -16.63
N GLU A 52 1.96 -1.86 -16.91
CA GLU A 52 2.66 -1.47 -18.13
C GLU A 52 3.99 -2.25 -18.31
N LYS A 53 4.79 -2.34 -17.24
CA LYS A 53 6.08 -3.03 -17.26
C LYS A 53 5.93 -4.54 -17.42
N TYR A 54 4.96 -5.14 -16.71
CA TYR A 54 4.70 -6.57 -16.81
C TYR A 54 4.16 -6.97 -18.20
N GLN A 55 3.26 -6.16 -18.77
CA GLN A 55 2.77 -6.40 -20.13
C GLN A 55 3.91 -6.38 -21.14
N ALA A 56 4.81 -5.41 -21.05
CA ALA A 56 5.98 -5.32 -21.93
C ALA A 56 6.95 -6.49 -21.75
N ALA A 57 7.16 -6.96 -20.51
CA ALA A 57 8.11 -8.02 -20.19
C ALA A 57 7.57 -9.42 -20.45
N MET A 58 6.27 -9.65 -20.21
CA MET A 58 5.67 -10.99 -20.21
C MET A 58 4.68 -11.25 -21.36
N GLY A 59 4.39 -10.25 -22.19
CA GLY A 59 3.63 -10.43 -23.45
C GLY A 59 2.13 -10.67 -23.29
N GLN A 60 1.59 -10.63 -22.06
CA GLN A 60 0.16 -10.73 -21.79
C GLN A 60 -0.36 -9.44 -21.17
N PRO A 61 -1.64 -9.07 -21.37
CA PRO A 61 -2.22 -7.91 -20.70
C PRO A 61 -2.22 -8.04 -19.18
N PHE A 62 -1.83 -6.98 -18.49
CA PHE A 62 -2.00 -6.83 -17.04
C PHE A 62 -3.04 -5.74 -16.78
N VAL A 63 -4.19 -6.12 -16.22
CA VAL A 63 -5.35 -5.24 -16.06
C VAL A 63 -5.52 -4.87 -14.59
N VAL A 64 -5.51 -3.57 -14.28
CA VAL A 64 -5.75 -3.07 -12.93
C VAL A 64 -7.25 -3.01 -12.66
N GLU A 65 -7.71 -3.69 -11.61
CA GLU A 65 -9.09 -3.69 -11.14
C GLU A 65 -9.19 -3.06 -9.75
N ASN A 66 -9.83 -1.90 -9.66
CA ASN A 66 -10.08 -1.22 -8.41
C ASN A 66 -11.33 -1.84 -7.71
N LYS A 67 -11.14 -2.35 -6.48
CA LYS A 67 -12.19 -2.90 -5.61
C LYS A 67 -12.09 -2.21 -4.23
N PRO A 68 -12.48 -0.94 -4.15
CA PRO A 68 -12.32 -0.15 -2.94
C PRO A 68 -13.30 -0.57 -1.85
N GLY A 69 -12.93 -0.29 -0.59
CA GLY A 69 -13.79 -0.48 0.58
C GLY A 69 -13.17 -1.38 1.65
N ALA A 70 -13.80 -1.34 2.84
CA ALA A 70 -13.38 -2.08 4.02
C ALA A 70 -11.86 -1.99 4.29
N SER A 71 -11.31 -0.78 4.26
CA SER A 71 -9.87 -0.53 4.46
C SER A 71 -8.96 -1.38 3.57
N ASN A 72 -9.31 -1.46 2.28
CA ASN A 72 -8.59 -2.19 1.22
C ASN A 72 -8.72 -3.73 1.29
N THR A 73 -9.53 -4.29 2.20
CA THR A 73 -9.62 -5.75 2.39
C THR A 73 -10.51 -6.45 1.35
N ILE A 74 -11.40 -5.73 0.63
CA ILE A 74 -12.24 -6.32 -0.43
C ILE A 74 -11.39 -6.89 -1.56
N ALA A 75 -10.39 -6.14 -2.05
CA ALA A 75 -9.48 -6.63 -3.08
C ALA A 75 -8.66 -7.84 -2.62
N ALA A 76 -8.23 -7.81 -1.35
CA ALA A 76 -7.48 -8.90 -0.73
C ALA A 76 -8.33 -10.18 -0.59
N ASP A 77 -9.59 -10.06 -0.17
CA ASP A 77 -10.55 -11.19 -0.08
C ASP A 77 -10.78 -11.84 -1.46
N LEU A 78 -11.01 -11.01 -2.50
CA LEU A 78 -11.17 -11.50 -3.87
C LEU A 78 -9.91 -12.21 -4.38
N THR A 79 -8.72 -11.74 -4.02
CA THR A 79 -7.46 -12.38 -4.39
C THR A 79 -7.25 -13.67 -3.61
N ALA A 80 -7.49 -13.68 -2.30
CA ALA A 80 -7.36 -14.86 -1.46
C ALA A 80 -8.23 -16.04 -1.94
N LYS A 81 -9.40 -15.74 -2.52
CA LYS A 81 -10.35 -16.72 -3.07
C LYS A 81 -10.16 -17.03 -4.55
N ALA A 82 -9.20 -16.38 -5.21
CA ALA A 82 -8.93 -16.64 -6.63
C ALA A 82 -8.21 -17.99 -6.84
N ALA A 83 -8.20 -18.45 -8.08
CA ALA A 83 -7.41 -19.64 -8.43
C ALA A 83 -5.92 -19.39 -8.15
N PRO A 84 -5.20 -20.36 -7.56
CA PRO A 84 -3.78 -20.23 -7.24
C PRO A 84 -2.90 -20.49 -8.47
N ASP A 85 -3.17 -19.78 -9.57
CA ASP A 85 -2.48 -19.92 -10.86
C ASP A 85 -1.63 -18.70 -11.22
N GLY A 86 -1.58 -17.69 -10.33
CA GLY A 86 -0.84 -16.46 -10.52
C GLY A 86 -1.49 -15.42 -11.43
N HIS A 87 -2.68 -15.69 -12.03
CA HIS A 87 -3.37 -14.73 -12.91
C HIS A 87 -4.27 -13.73 -12.16
N THR A 88 -4.25 -13.77 -10.83
CA THR A 88 -4.81 -12.72 -9.97
C THR A 88 -3.74 -12.30 -8.97
N LEU A 89 -3.25 -11.08 -9.11
CA LEU A 89 -2.29 -10.45 -8.22
C LEU A 89 -3.03 -9.43 -7.34
N LEU A 90 -2.50 -9.15 -6.16
CA LEU A 90 -2.96 -8.06 -5.31
C LEU A 90 -1.81 -7.08 -5.12
N LEU A 91 -2.02 -5.81 -5.42
CA LEU A 91 -1.19 -4.74 -4.90
C LEU A 91 -1.83 -4.20 -3.63
N ALA A 92 -1.22 -4.52 -2.50
CA ALA A 92 -1.68 -4.10 -1.17
C ALA A 92 -0.71 -3.14 -0.49
N THR A 93 -1.20 -2.49 0.56
CA THR A 93 -0.40 -1.72 1.50
C THR A 93 -0.48 -2.35 2.89
N ASN A 94 0.36 -1.89 3.82
CA ASN A 94 0.25 -2.27 5.23
C ASN A 94 -1.15 -2.00 5.81
N THR A 95 -1.90 -1.04 5.30
CA THR A 95 -3.31 -0.84 5.68
C THR A 95 -4.13 -2.13 5.56
N GLY A 96 -4.20 -2.70 4.35
CA GLY A 96 -5.01 -3.90 4.10
C GLY A 96 -4.36 -5.20 4.58
N ALA A 97 -3.02 -5.27 4.58
CA ALA A 97 -2.30 -6.50 4.88
C ALA A 97 -1.92 -6.66 6.37
N ALA A 98 -1.69 -5.55 7.09
CA ALA A 98 -1.13 -5.59 8.43
C ALA A 98 -1.92 -4.83 9.51
N ILE A 99 -2.78 -3.86 9.13
CA ILE A 99 -3.54 -3.04 10.09
C ILE A 99 -5.01 -3.47 10.12
N ALA A 100 -5.70 -3.42 8.99
CA ALA A 100 -7.14 -3.74 8.91
C ALA A 100 -7.52 -5.13 9.47
N PRO A 101 -6.68 -6.17 9.35
CA PRO A 101 -6.97 -7.48 9.94
C PRO A 101 -7.18 -7.49 11.46
N HIS A 102 -6.65 -6.50 12.17
CA HIS A 102 -6.83 -6.37 13.63
C HIS A 102 -8.07 -5.56 14.02
N LEU A 103 -8.69 -4.88 13.06
CA LEU A 103 -9.82 -3.98 13.27
C LEU A 103 -11.11 -4.50 12.65
N ILE A 104 -11.00 -5.29 11.58
CA ILE A 104 -12.13 -5.76 10.78
C ILE A 104 -12.15 -7.29 10.80
N LYS A 105 -13.33 -7.87 11.00
CA LYS A 105 -13.51 -9.33 10.84
C LYS A 105 -13.38 -9.69 9.36
N LEU A 106 -12.32 -10.38 9.00
CA LEU A 106 -12.05 -10.82 7.63
C LEU A 106 -12.74 -12.15 7.31
N ALA A 107 -13.09 -12.37 6.04
CA ALA A 107 -13.57 -13.64 5.50
C ALA A 107 -12.44 -14.52 4.93
N TYR A 108 -11.18 -14.12 5.15
CA TYR A 108 -9.94 -14.81 4.76
C TYR A 108 -8.87 -14.59 5.86
N ASP A 109 -7.83 -15.42 5.86
CA ASP A 109 -6.67 -15.27 6.75
C ASP A 109 -5.50 -14.64 5.96
N PRO A 110 -5.14 -13.37 6.22
CA PRO A 110 -4.11 -12.68 5.43
C PRO A 110 -2.74 -13.37 5.49
N ASN A 111 -2.46 -14.11 6.57
CA ASN A 111 -1.18 -14.78 6.77
C ASN A 111 -1.12 -16.19 6.15
N LYS A 112 -2.29 -16.77 5.78
CA LYS A 112 -2.38 -18.11 5.21
C LYS A 112 -2.84 -18.13 3.77
N ASP A 113 -3.77 -17.23 3.40
CA ASP A 113 -4.46 -17.27 2.12
C ASP A 113 -3.76 -16.39 1.06
N LEU A 114 -2.76 -15.59 1.47
CA LEU A 114 -1.96 -14.73 0.59
C LEU A 114 -0.47 -14.98 0.78
N ILE A 115 0.28 -14.99 -0.33
CA ILE A 115 1.75 -15.09 -0.34
C ILE A 115 2.32 -13.72 -0.70
N PRO A 116 3.13 -13.09 0.18
CA PRO A 116 3.92 -11.92 -0.17
C PRO A 116 4.93 -12.26 -1.26
N VAL A 117 4.95 -11.49 -2.36
CA VAL A 117 5.86 -11.73 -3.50
C VAL A 117 6.99 -10.72 -3.51
N ALA A 118 6.69 -9.42 -3.53
CA ALA A 118 7.71 -8.38 -3.65
C ALA A 118 7.28 -7.09 -2.95
N LEU A 119 8.23 -6.44 -2.28
CA LEU A 119 8.11 -5.04 -1.87
C LEU A 119 8.33 -4.16 -3.10
N ILE A 120 7.40 -3.25 -3.37
CA ILE A 120 7.48 -2.35 -4.52
C ILE A 120 8.13 -1.02 -4.14
N VAL A 121 7.62 -0.39 -3.09
CA VAL A 121 8.09 0.92 -2.62
C VAL A 121 7.64 1.15 -1.19
N VAL A 122 8.43 1.91 -0.44
CA VAL A 122 8.04 2.49 0.84
C VAL A 122 7.93 4.00 0.66
N VAL A 123 6.82 4.59 1.06
CA VAL A 123 6.61 6.04 0.99
C VAL A 123 6.28 6.59 2.37
N PRO A 124 6.74 7.78 2.73
CA PRO A 124 6.30 8.45 3.95
C PRO A 124 4.86 8.93 3.80
N ASN A 125 4.16 9.08 4.94
CA ASN A 125 3.00 9.93 5.00
C ASN A 125 3.46 11.40 5.12
N VAL A 126 2.60 12.32 4.70
CA VAL A 126 2.83 13.76 4.74
C VAL A 126 1.58 14.45 5.28
N LEU A 127 1.76 15.30 6.28
CA LEU A 127 0.70 16.20 6.73
C LEU A 127 0.54 17.32 5.71
N VAL A 128 -0.62 17.37 5.10
CA VAL A 128 -1.03 18.44 4.19
C VAL A 128 -2.25 19.16 4.71
N VAL A 129 -2.34 20.45 4.42
CA VAL A 129 -3.52 21.27 4.73
C VAL A 129 -4.15 21.81 3.46
N GLY A 130 -5.46 22.00 3.51
CA GLY A 130 -6.22 22.62 2.42
C GLY A 130 -5.85 24.08 2.20
N PRO A 131 -6.20 24.65 1.01
CA PRO A 131 -5.80 26.00 0.61
C PRO A 131 -6.33 27.10 1.55
N ASN A 132 -7.44 26.85 2.23
CA ASN A 132 -8.09 27.81 3.12
C ASN A 132 -7.57 27.77 4.58
N VAL A 133 -6.63 26.86 4.90
CA VAL A 133 -6.06 26.75 6.25
C VAL A 133 -4.88 27.72 6.37
N PRO A 134 -4.95 28.74 7.26
CA PRO A 134 -3.93 29.77 7.39
C PRO A 134 -2.74 29.33 8.27
N ALA A 135 -2.26 28.08 8.09
CA ALA A 135 -1.07 27.54 8.74
C ALA A 135 0.08 27.41 7.75
N ASN A 136 1.29 27.81 8.13
CA ASN A 136 2.50 27.69 7.32
C ASN A 136 3.48 26.63 7.85
N ASN A 137 3.23 26.13 9.04
CA ASN A 137 4.02 25.10 9.69
C ASN A 137 3.14 24.36 10.71
N VAL A 138 3.68 23.30 11.30
CA VAL A 138 2.96 22.44 12.26
C VAL A 138 2.57 23.23 13.53
N ARG A 139 3.41 24.14 13.98
CA ARG A 139 3.14 24.96 15.19
C ARG A 139 1.92 25.86 14.95
N ASP A 140 1.86 26.56 13.82
CA ASP A 140 0.71 27.41 13.47
C ASP A 140 -0.58 26.58 13.44
N LEU A 141 -0.52 25.39 12.83
CA LEU A 141 -1.65 24.48 12.77
C LEU A 141 -2.14 24.08 14.16
N ILE A 142 -1.23 23.68 15.06
CA ILE A 142 -1.57 23.30 16.44
C ILE A 142 -2.25 24.45 17.18
N VAL A 143 -1.73 25.69 17.03
CA VAL A 143 -2.34 26.88 17.63
C VAL A 143 -3.75 27.11 17.13
N LEU A 144 -3.97 27.00 15.81
CA LEU A 144 -5.30 27.13 15.21
C LEU A 144 -6.27 26.06 15.69
N MET A 145 -5.83 24.80 15.76
CA MET A 145 -6.65 23.69 16.23
C MET A 145 -7.02 23.84 17.71
N LYS A 146 -6.09 24.28 18.57
CA LYS A 146 -6.36 24.54 19.99
C LYS A 146 -7.32 25.72 20.20
N ALA A 147 -7.28 26.72 19.32
CA ALA A 147 -8.20 27.85 19.36
C ALA A 147 -9.63 27.49 18.88
N LYS A 148 -9.76 26.43 18.07
CA LYS A 148 -11.05 25.93 17.56
C LYS A 148 -11.08 24.39 17.63
N PRO A 149 -11.28 23.79 18.80
CA PRO A 149 -11.15 22.35 19.01
C PRO A 149 -12.04 21.48 18.10
N ASP A 150 -13.24 21.97 17.75
CA ASP A 150 -14.21 21.25 16.88
C ASP A 150 -14.19 21.76 15.42
N GLY A 151 -13.21 22.59 15.07
CA GLY A 151 -13.14 23.26 13.76
C GLY A 151 -12.30 22.56 12.71
N PHE A 152 -11.76 21.37 13.00
CA PHE A 152 -10.88 20.67 12.10
C PHE A 152 -11.30 19.21 11.93
N SER A 153 -11.26 18.78 10.67
CA SER A 153 -11.39 17.38 10.30
C SER A 153 -10.24 16.95 9.39
N TYR A 154 -9.92 15.67 9.40
CA TYR A 154 -8.90 15.09 8.54
C TYR A 154 -9.43 13.88 7.76
N GLY A 155 -8.97 13.75 6.51
CA GLY A 155 -9.30 12.64 5.64
C GLY A 155 -8.39 11.43 5.84
N SER A 156 -8.84 10.28 5.38
CA SER A 156 -8.03 9.08 5.26
C SER A 156 -8.55 8.16 4.16
N SER A 157 -7.77 7.16 3.76
CA SER A 157 -8.23 6.12 2.83
C SER A 157 -9.13 5.06 3.47
N GLY A 158 -9.58 5.28 4.69
CA GLY A 158 -10.50 4.43 5.45
C GLY A 158 -10.04 4.20 6.89
N VAL A 159 -10.94 3.69 7.72
CA VAL A 159 -10.65 3.38 9.12
C VAL A 159 -9.53 2.35 9.22
N GLY A 160 -8.55 2.58 10.12
CA GLY A 160 -7.37 1.70 10.26
C GLY A 160 -6.35 1.85 9.13
N SER A 161 -6.47 2.87 8.26
CA SER A 161 -5.40 3.20 7.31
C SER A 161 -4.22 3.86 8.02
N THR A 162 -3.06 3.88 7.35
CA THR A 162 -1.89 4.63 7.86
C THR A 162 -2.21 6.11 8.04
N GLN A 163 -3.06 6.68 7.19
CA GLN A 163 -3.54 8.07 7.30
C GLN A 163 -4.37 8.28 8.58
N HIS A 164 -5.31 7.35 8.87
CA HIS A 164 -6.10 7.41 10.10
C HIS A 164 -5.18 7.34 11.33
N LEU A 165 -4.31 6.32 11.40
CA LEU A 165 -3.39 6.16 12.53
C LEU A 165 -2.42 7.33 12.67
N ALA A 166 -2.01 7.93 11.57
CA ALA A 166 -1.17 9.13 11.57
C ALA A 166 -1.91 10.34 12.16
N GLY A 167 -3.19 10.54 11.82
CA GLY A 167 -4.02 11.58 12.38
C GLY A 167 -4.24 11.42 13.87
N GLU A 168 -4.51 10.19 14.34
CA GLU A 168 -4.66 9.88 15.77
C GLU A 168 -3.35 10.10 16.54
N ALA A 169 -2.21 9.65 15.98
CA ALA A 169 -0.91 9.88 16.58
C ALA A 169 -0.57 11.39 16.66
N PHE A 170 -0.92 12.16 15.62
CA PHE A 170 -0.77 13.61 15.63
C PHE A 170 -1.67 14.27 16.71
N ASN A 171 -2.95 13.91 16.76
CA ASN A 171 -3.90 14.43 17.76
C ASN A 171 -3.38 14.20 19.18
N LEU A 172 -2.90 12.98 19.46
CA LEU A 172 -2.36 12.61 20.76
C LEU A 172 -1.10 13.42 21.10
N ALA A 173 -0.14 13.48 20.19
CA ALA A 173 1.14 14.15 20.41
C ALA A 173 1.00 15.68 20.51
N ALA A 174 0.11 16.29 19.72
CA ALA A 174 -0.14 17.72 19.69
C ALA A 174 -1.13 18.19 20.77
N GLY A 175 -1.86 17.28 21.41
CA GLY A 175 -2.97 17.60 22.31
C GLY A 175 -4.09 18.35 21.60
N THR A 176 -4.47 17.86 20.41
CA THR A 176 -5.52 18.41 19.53
C THR A 176 -6.63 17.39 19.29
N LYS A 177 -7.71 17.83 18.61
CA LYS A 177 -8.88 17.00 18.30
C LYS A 177 -9.37 17.33 16.88
N ALA A 178 -8.73 16.76 15.85
CA ALA A 178 -9.33 16.75 14.52
C ALA A 178 -10.26 15.54 14.37
N VAL A 179 -11.41 15.73 13.77
CA VAL A 179 -12.41 14.67 13.54
C VAL A 179 -11.99 13.84 12.32
N HIS A 180 -11.94 12.53 12.47
CA HIS A 180 -11.63 11.63 11.36
C HIS A 180 -12.80 11.49 10.39
N VAL A 181 -12.54 11.63 9.08
CA VAL A 181 -13.49 11.42 7.98
C VAL A 181 -12.94 10.31 7.08
N PRO A 182 -13.51 9.09 7.15
CA PRO A 182 -13.03 7.98 6.34
C PRO A 182 -13.56 8.04 4.89
N TYR A 183 -12.66 7.84 3.92
CA TYR A 183 -12.98 7.71 2.49
C TYR A 183 -12.63 6.30 1.97
N LYS A 184 -13.05 5.98 0.74
CA LYS A 184 -12.72 4.71 0.07
C LYS A 184 -11.38 4.78 -0.68
N GLY A 185 -10.49 5.71 -0.30
CA GLY A 185 -9.17 5.91 -0.90
C GLY A 185 -8.78 7.39 -0.90
N SER A 186 -7.47 7.65 -1.00
CA SER A 186 -6.86 8.98 -0.92
C SER A 186 -7.38 9.99 -1.96
N ALA A 187 -7.71 9.52 -3.17
CA ALA A 187 -8.14 10.44 -4.24
C ALA A 187 -9.37 11.27 -3.86
N GLN A 188 -10.34 10.67 -3.14
CA GLN A 188 -11.53 11.37 -2.67
C GLN A 188 -11.21 12.32 -1.51
N ALA A 189 -10.41 11.87 -0.55
CA ALA A 189 -9.99 12.70 0.59
C ALA A 189 -9.26 13.96 0.10
N LEU A 190 -8.30 13.81 -0.82
CA LEU A 190 -7.56 14.93 -1.40
C LEU A 190 -8.45 15.87 -2.23
N ALA A 191 -9.46 15.37 -2.94
CA ALA A 191 -10.42 16.21 -3.64
C ALA A 191 -11.22 17.07 -2.67
N ASP A 192 -11.70 16.48 -1.56
CA ASP A 192 -12.46 17.17 -0.51
C ASP A 192 -11.57 18.13 0.28
N LEU A 193 -10.27 17.81 0.48
CA LEU A 193 -9.28 18.72 1.06
C LEU A 193 -9.11 19.98 0.21
N VAL A 194 -8.94 19.81 -1.10
CA VAL A 194 -8.85 20.93 -2.05
C VAL A 194 -10.15 21.73 -2.10
N GLY A 195 -11.29 21.05 -2.00
CA GLY A 195 -12.61 21.66 -1.95
C GLY A 195 -12.95 22.33 -0.60
N GLY A 196 -12.12 22.15 0.45
CA GLY A 196 -12.31 22.72 1.78
C GLY A 196 -13.36 22.00 2.63
N GLN A 197 -13.81 20.81 2.23
CA GLN A 197 -14.74 19.99 3.02
C GLN A 197 -14.07 19.41 4.27
N ILE A 198 -12.77 19.09 4.17
CA ILE A 198 -11.89 18.76 5.27
C ILE A 198 -10.73 19.73 5.30
N GLN A 199 -10.04 19.87 6.43
CA GLN A 199 -8.98 20.86 6.63
C GLN A 199 -7.58 20.25 6.52
N LEU A 200 -7.43 18.99 6.90
CA LEU A 200 -6.16 18.27 6.98
C LEU A 200 -6.24 16.93 6.26
N ASP A 201 -5.08 16.43 5.85
CA ASP A 201 -4.90 15.03 5.51
C ASP A 201 -3.48 14.58 5.89
N PHE A 202 -3.33 13.35 6.32
CA PHE A 202 -2.05 12.71 6.62
C PHE A 202 -1.73 11.69 5.53
N ASP A 203 -1.84 12.10 4.28
CA ASP A 203 -1.82 11.19 3.14
C ASP A 203 -0.41 10.67 2.83
N THR A 204 -0.35 9.64 2.02
CA THR A 204 0.92 9.13 1.49
C THR A 204 1.47 10.12 0.46
N THR A 205 2.78 10.28 0.40
CA THR A 205 3.40 11.13 -0.63
C THR A 205 3.05 10.65 -2.04
N SER A 206 2.85 9.34 -2.24
CA SER A 206 2.45 8.78 -3.53
C SER A 206 1.11 9.29 -4.07
N SER A 207 0.19 9.68 -3.19
CA SER A 207 -1.10 10.28 -3.57
C SER A 207 -1.03 11.81 -3.56
N ALA A 208 -0.42 12.40 -2.53
CA ALA A 208 -0.42 13.83 -2.29
C ALA A 208 0.54 14.61 -3.21
N MET A 209 1.60 13.99 -3.73
CA MET A 209 2.70 14.68 -4.43
C MET A 209 2.23 15.54 -5.61
N ALA A 210 1.30 15.05 -6.42
CA ALA A 210 0.77 15.81 -7.55
C ALA A 210 0.01 17.07 -7.11
N PHE A 211 -0.71 16.99 -5.99
CA PHE A 211 -1.45 18.12 -5.41
C PHE A 211 -0.49 19.13 -4.76
N ILE A 212 0.58 18.64 -4.11
CA ILE A 212 1.63 19.48 -3.51
C ILE A 212 2.38 20.24 -4.61
N LYS A 213 2.91 19.53 -5.62
CA LYS A 213 3.63 20.14 -6.74
C LYS A 213 2.75 21.09 -7.57
N GLY A 214 1.45 20.81 -7.61
CA GLY A 214 0.46 21.68 -8.25
C GLY A 214 -0.01 22.87 -7.39
N GLY A 215 0.52 23.04 -6.17
CA GLY A 215 0.15 24.12 -5.25
C GLY A 215 -1.30 24.08 -4.76
N LYS A 216 -1.98 22.92 -4.90
CA LYS A 216 -3.39 22.75 -4.51
C LYS A 216 -3.56 22.48 -3.03
N VAL A 217 -2.55 21.92 -2.38
CA VAL A 217 -2.47 21.68 -0.94
C VAL A 217 -1.09 22.09 -0.45
N LYS A 218 -0.98 22.43 0.84
CA LYS A 218 0.28 22.86 1.46
C LYS A 218 0.83 21.76 2.35
N PRO A 219 2.04 21.20 2.08
CA PRO A 219 2.69 20.26 2.97
C PRO A 219 3.26 21.00 4.19
N LEU A 220 3.07 20.46 5.39
CA LEU A 220 3.59 21.03 6.63
C LEU A 220 4.71 20.17 7.24
N ALA A 221 4.64 18.86 7.14
CA ALA A 221 5.68 17.96 7.61
C ALA A 221 5.57 16.58 6.95
N VAL A 222 6.71 15.92 6.70
CA VAL A 222 6.77 14.51 6.33
C VAL A 222 6.87 13.64 7.59
N MET A 223 6.28 12.45 7.55
CA MET A 223 6.19 11.54 8.70
C MET A 223 7.25 10.42 8.63
N SER A 224 8.34 10.65 7.94
CA SER A 224 9.53 9.79 7.90
C SER A 224 10.60 10.29 8.87
N PRO A 225 11.55 9.41 9.28
CA PRO A 225 12.70 9.82 10.12
C PRO A 225 13.60 10.86 9.46
N LYS A 226 13.56 10.95 8.12
CA LYS A 226 14.35 11.89 7.31
C LYS A 226 13.44 12.61 6.33
N ARG A 227 13.84 13.83 5.92
CA ARG A 227 13.18 14.54 4.82
C ARG A 227 13.26 13.73 3.53
N THR A 228 12.22 13.81 2.72
CA THR A 228 12.27 13.22 1.37
C THR A 228 12.95 14.15 0.38
N PRO A 229 13.81 13.66 -0.51
CA PRO A 229 14.47 14.47 -1.54
C PRO A 229 13.51 15.26 -2.42
N GLU A 230 12.30 14.75 -2.60
CA GLU A 230 11.26 15.40 -3.42
C GLU A 230 10.58 16.60 -2.73
N LEU A 231 10.74 16.73 -1.41
CA LEU A 231 10.21 17.81 -0.58
C LEU A 231 11.30 18.30 0.39
N PRO A 232 12.44 18.82 -0.11
CA PRO A 232 13.61 19.12 0.73
C PRO A 232 13.35 20.24 1.75
N ASP A 233 12.42 21.13 1.45
CA ASP A 233 12.06 22.25 2.33
C ASP A 233 10.99 21.89 3.37
N VAL A 234 10.36 20.70 3.25
CA VAL A 234 9.35 20.24 4.18
C VAL A 234 10.03 19.48 5.33
N PRO A 235 9.89 19.94 6.58
CA PRO A 235 10.52 19.31 7.73
C PRO A 235 9.91 17.94 8.03
N THR A 236 10.64 17.13 8.79
CA THR A 236 10.03 15.94 9.43
C THR A 236 9.14 16.37 10.61
N MET A 237 8.26 15.46 11.08
CA MET A 237 7.47 15.71 12.29
C MET A 237 8.38 15.97 13.51
N ALA A 238 9.50 15.26 13.63
CA ALA A 238 10.46 15.46 14.69
C ALA A 238 11.09 16.86 14.63
N GLU A 239 11.53 17.33 13.46
CA GLU A 239 12.03 18.70 13.24
C GLU A 239 10.94 19.75 13.52
N ALA A 240 9.69 19.42 13.27
CA ALA A 240 8.53 20.28 13.54
C ALA A 240 8.09 20.30 15.02
N GLY A 241 8.80 19.57 15.90
CA GLY A 241 8.55 19.54 17.34
C GLY A 241 7.63 18.43 17.85
N LEU A 242 7.32 17.44 17.02
CA LEU A 242 6.52 16.26 17.35
C LEU A 242 7.31 14.96 17.12
N PRO A 243 8.35 14.67 17.93
CA PRO A 243 9.10 13.42 17.82
C PRO A 243 8.18 12.21 18.12
N GLY A 244 8.44 11.10 17.43
CA GLY A 244 7.67 9.86 17.60
C GLY A 244 6.37 9.78 16.77
N VAL A 245 6.02 10.84 16.04
CA VAL A 245 4.89 10.84 15.12
C VAL A 245 5.41 10.48 13.72
N GLU A 246 5.75 9.22 13.55
CA GLU A 246 6.26 8.67 12.29
C GLU A 246 5.28 7.67 11.69
N MET A 247 5.06 7.79 10.38
CA MET A 247 4.22 6.87 9.63
C MET A 247 4.73 6.71 8.20
N THR A 248 4.91 5.46 7.79
CA THR A 248 5.25 5.10 6.42
C THR A 248 4.27 4.07 5.90
N THR A 249 4.06 4.10 4.60
CA THR A 249 3.22 3.14 3.88
C THR A 249 4.08 2.37 2.89
N TRP A 250 4.13 1.04 3.01
CA TRP A 250 4.72 0.22 1.98
C TRP A 250 3.64 -0.31 1.03
N TYR A 251 4.03 -0.52 -0.22
CA TYR A 251 3.25 -1.16 -1.27
C TYR A 251 3.91 -2.47 -1.62
N GLY A 252 3.14 -3.54 -1.59
CA GLY A 252 3.62 -4.89 -1.84
C GLY A 252 2.72 -5.70 -2.76
N LEU A 253 3.34 -6.57 -3.52
CA LEU A 253 2.66 -7.50 -4.41
C LEU A 253 2.44 -8.84 -3.72
N PHE A 254 1.23 -9.37 -3.86
CA PHE A 254 0.81 -10.65 -3.28
C PHE A 254 0.11 -11.51 -4.33
N VAL A 255 0.09 -12.82 -4.07
CA VAL A 255 -0.68 -13.82 -4.83
C VAL A 255 -1.46 -14.72 -3.88
N THR A 256 -2.42 -15.46 -4.44
CA THR A 256 -3.19 -16.49 -3.72
C THR A 256 -2.28 -17.59 -3.18
N ALA A 257 -2.51 -18.04 -1.96
CA ALA A 257 -1.81 -19.19 -1.40
C ALA A 257 -1.98 -20.45 -2.27
N GLY A 258 -0.93 -21.26 -2.36
CA GLY A 258 -0.91 -22.44 -3.24
C GLY A 258 -0.49 -22.11 -4.69
N THR A 259 -0.23 -20.86 -5.04
CA THR A 259 0.38 -20.53 -6.35
C THR A 259 1.72 -21.24 -6.50
N PRO A 260 1.97 -21.95 -7.64
CA PRO A 260 3.21 -22.70 -7.84
C PRO A 260 4.45 -21.82 -7.66
N LYS A 261 5.45 -22.35 -6.96
CA LYS A 261 6.70 -21.60 -6.67
C LYS A 261 7.35 -21.00 -7.92
N ALA A 262 7.37 -21.73 -9.01
CA ALA A 262 7.94 -21.25 -10.27
C ALA A 262 7.20 -20.01 -10.83
N VAL A 263 5.89 -19.89 -10.60
CA VAL A 263 5.10 -18.73 -10.98
C VAL A 263 5.41 -17.56 -10.05
N VAL A 264 5.48 -17.80 -8.74
CA VAL A 264 5.86 -16.79 -7.73
C VAL A 264 7.25 -16.24 -8.02
N ASP A 265 8.23 -17.12 -8.26
CA ASP A 265 9.61 -16.74 -8.59
C ASP A 265 9.69 -15.90 -9.87
N LYS A 266 8.90 -16.26 -10.90
CA LYS A 266 8.83 -15.46 -12.13
C LYS A 266 8.26 -14.07 -11.89
N ILE A 267 7.16 -13.94 -11.16
CA ILE A 267 6.57 -12.65 -10.82
C ILE A 267 7.58 -11.81 -10.03
N PHE A 268 8.23 -12.40 -9.04
CA PHE A 268 9.28 -11.73 -8.26
C PHE A 268 10.43 -11.24 -9.15
N ALA A 269 10.96 -12.10 -10.02
CA ALA A 269 12.06 -11.76 -10.90
C ALA A 269 11.71 -10.63 -11.88
N GLU A 270 10.51 -10.66 -12.48
CA GLU A 270 10.09 -9.59 -13.39
C GLU A 270 9.79 -8.28 -12.61
N THR A 271 9.30 -8.38 -11.38
CA THR A 271 9.16 -7.22 -10.47
C THR A 271 10.52 -6.61 -10.17
N ALA A 272 11.49 -7.41 -9.75
CA ALA A 272 12.84 -6.94 -9.44
C ALA A 272 13.49 -6.24 -10.65
N LYS A 273 13.34 -6.82 -11.87
CA LYS A 273 13.82 -6.18 -13.11
C LYS A 273 13.09 -4.85 -13.38
N ALA A 274 11.78 -4.80 -13.20
CA ALA A 274 11.01 -3.58 -13.40
C ALA A 274 11.48 -2.46 -12.44
N LEU A 275 11.70 -2.78 -11.17
CA LEU A 275 12.17 -1.83 -10.15
C LEU A 275 13.60 -1.31 -10.41
N GLN A 276 14.41 -2.02 -11.19
CA GLN A 276 15.75 -1.55 -11.60
C GLN A 276 15.72 -0.64 -12.84
N GLN A 277 14.60 -0.51 -13.53
CA GLN A 277 14.50 0.36 -14.70
C GLN A 277 14.58 1.84 -14.29
N PRO A 278 15.40 2.67 -14.95
CA PRO A 278 15.59 4.07 -14.56
C PRO A 278 14.32 4.91 -14.53
N ASP A 279 13.39 4.65 -15.46
CA ASP A 279 12.11 5.35 -15.51
C ASP A 279 11.17 4.94 -14.37
N VAL A 280 11.20 3.66 -13.93
CA VAL A 280 10.46 3.18 -12.76
C VAL A 280 11.03 3.79 -11.49
N GLN A 281 12.36 3.75 -11.33
CA GLN A 281 13.02 4.37 -10.18
C GLN A 281 12.70 5.86 -10.09
N LYS A 282 12.87 6.60 -11.20
CA LYS A 282 12.51 8.01 -11.27
C LYS A 282 11.04 8.27 -10.92
N ARG A 283 10.13 7.39 -11.35
CA ARG A 283 8.71 7.54 -11.07
C ARG A 283 8.41 7.28 -9.60
N LEU A 284 8.99 6.24 -8.98
CA LEU A 284 8.79 5.92 -7.56
C LEU A 284 9.43 6.96 -6.64
N THR A 285 10.67 7.40 -6.92
CA THR A 285 11.31 8.47 -6.16
C THR A 285 10.55 9.79 -6.34
N GLY A 286 10.07 10.09 -7.56
CA GLY A 286 9.23 11.26 -7.83
C GLY A 286 7.91 11.31 -7.04
N LEU A 287 7.47 10.17 -6.51
CA LEU A 287 6.36 10.05 -5.56
C LEU A 287 6.83 10.22 -4.09
N GLY A 288 8.10 10.50 -3.85
CA GLY A 288 8.71 10.58 -2.53
C GLY A 288 9.02 9.22 -1.90
N GLY A 289 9.06 8.15 -2.70
CA GLY A 289 9.23 6.79 -2.24
C GLY A 289 10.64 6.25 -2.41
N GLU A 290 10.99 5.28 -1.59
CA GLU A 290 12.18 4.45 -1.70
C GLU A 290 11.80 3.12 -2.38
N PRO A 291 12.28 2.83 -3.62
CA PRO A 291 11.99 1.58 -4.31
C PRO A 291 12.41 0.36 -3.51
N GLY A 292 11.61 -0.70 -3.53
CA GLY A 292 11.91 -1.95 -2.86
C GLY A 292 13.16 -2.61 -3.46
N ASN A 293 14.08 -3.01 -2.59
CA ASN A 293 15.31 -3.73 -2.97
C ASN A 293 15.60 -4.82 -1.94
N VAL A 294 14.61 -5.68 -1.70
CA VAL A 294 14.68 -6.76 -0.72
C VAL A 294 14.27 -8.08 -1.36
N SER A 295 14.73 -9.18 -0.81
CA SER A 295 14.28 -10.52 -1.21
C SER A 295 12.83 -10.76 -0.84
N GLN A 296 12.21 -11.77 -1.45
CA GLN A 296 10.87 -12.22 -1.09
C GLN A 296 10.77 -12.60 0.40
N ALA A 297 11.80 -13.25 0.95
CA ALA A 297 11.82 -13.65 2.36
C ALA A 297 11.86 -12.44 3.31
N GLU A 298 12.65 -11.42 2.99
CA GLU A 298 12.71 -10.17 3.76
C GLU A 298 11.39 -9.40 3.68
N PHE A 299 10.74 -9.39 2.52
CA PHE A 299 9.42 -8.78 2.41
C PHE A 299 8.36 -9.55 3.21
N ALA A 300 8.37 -10.89 3.18
CA ALA A 300 7.48 -11.70 4.00
C ALA A 300 7.71 -11.46 5.51
N ALA A 301 8.98 -11.32 5.94
CA ALA A 301 9.33 -10.97 7.31
C ALA A 301 8.82 -9.57 7.70
N LEU A 302 8.93 -8.59 6.81
CA LEU A 302 8.40 -7.24 7.00
C LEU A 302 6.87 -7.27 7.20
N VAL A 303 6.13 -7.96 6.32
CA VAL A 303 4.67 -8.09 6.42
C VAL A 303 4.27 -8.68 7.76
N LYS A 304 4.94 -9.78 8.19
CA LYS A 304 4.67 -10.42 9.48
C LYS A 304 5.01 -9.50 10.65
N SER A 305 6.17 -8.85 10.63
CA SER A 305 6.60 -7.93 11.68
C SER A 305 5.63 -6.76 11.83
N ASP A 306 5.16 -6.18 10.73
CA ASP A 306 4.18 -5.11 10.75
C ASP A 306 2.81 -5.59 11.24
N TYR A 307 2.37 -6.79 10.82
CA TYR A 307 1.14 -7.40 11.32
C TYR A 307 1.18 -7.51 12.85
N ASP A 308 2.24 -8.10 13.41
CA ASP A 308 2.39 -8.27 14.85
C ASP A 308 2.50 -6.91 15.58
N ARG A 309 3.27 -5.97 15.04
CA ARG A 309 3.47 -4.62 15.60
C ARG A 309 2.19 -3.81 15.63
N PHE A 310 1.43 -3.76 14.53
CA PHE A 310 0.16 -3.03 14.48
C PHE A 310 -0.92 -3.68 15.34
N GLY A 311 -0.95 -5.04 15.42
CA GLY A 311 -1.85 -5.75 16.32
C GLY A 311 -1.61 -5.36 17.79
N LYS A 312 -0.34 -5.27 18.20
CA LYS A 312 0.02 -4.80 19.53
C LYS A 312 -0.37 -3.34 19.75
N LEU A 313 -0.05 -2.45 18.81
CA LEU A 313 -0.34 -1.02 18.89
C LEU A 313 -1.86 -0.77 19.03
N ILE A 314 -2.67 -1.40 18.19
CA ILE A 314 -4.13 -1.28 18.19
C ILE A 314 -4.71 -1.74 19.55
N LYS A 315 -4.20 -2.85 20.10
CA LYS A 315 -4.63 -3.37 21.39
C LYS A 315 -4.22 -2.44 22.53
N ASP A 316 -2.97 -1.98 22.57
CA ASP A 316 -2.43 -1.13 23.62
C ASP A 316 -3.09 0.27 23.62
N ALA A 317 -3.37 0.81 22.46
CA ALA A 317 -4.05 2.10 22.28
C ALA A 317 -5.59 2.01 22.32
N ASN A 318 -6.15 0.79 22.50
CA ASN A 318 -7.60 0.53 22.51
C ASN A 318 -8.32 1.15 21.29
N VAL A 319 -7.67 1.13 20.13
CA VAL A 319 -8.27 1.64 18.88
C VAL A 319 -9.43 0.74 18.50
N LYS A 320 -10.63 1.32 18.43
CA LYS A 320 -11.86 0.63 18.02
C LYS A 320 -12.35 1.22 16.72
N LEU A 321 -13.00 0.37 15.91
CA LEU A 321 -13.86 0.89 14.84
C LEU A 321 -15.07 1.56 15.52
N GLU A 322 -15.25 2.84 15.33
CA GLU A 322 -16.55 3.45 15.55
C GLU A 322 -17.52 2.83 14.53
N GLN A 323 -18.56 2.14 15.01
CA GLN A 323 -19.59 1.49 14.19
C GLN A 323 -20.56 2.54 13.67
#